data_bca6b0f657d94112240d2aa297e11782
#
_entry.id   bca6b0f657d94112240d2aa297e11782
#
_cell.length_a   1.000
_cell.length_b   1.000
_cell.length_c   1.000
_cell.angle_alpha   90.00
_cell.angle_beta   90.00
_cell.angle_gamma   90.00
#
_symmetry.space_group_name_H-M   'P 1'
#
loop_
_entity.id
_entity.type
_entity.pdbx_description
1 polymer ?
#
loop_
_entity_poly.entity_id
_entity_poly.type
_entity_poly.pdbx_seq_one_letter_code
_entity_poly.pdbx_strand_id
1 'polypeptide(L)'
;MTTEVYTDGACLGNPGPGGWAWAVPGGRYASGAAAATTNQRMEIQAALEAVTSNPGPLVIVSDSTYVVNCFRDRWWEGWLARGWMNKAKKPVANRDLWEPLIQAVRADPARVTFRWVKGHGADPFNDLVDRLAVEAARTQVGRSGEDPPTALGPADAPGAGDPRRPEGHLVAVIGHKPPELGGYDDNPVAAGVRAKLAELLAAKAQLHPDLVVLTGLGLGAEQLAAEAATEAGVPYVAVLPYPDPDLVWPAESRRHFADLASKARGTVVLQSKAPATKQLAGAALRRRDAWLAREADEAVAVWDGDDAGVGRAVRALQDSLGEEDVWVLAPPR
;
A
#
# COMPACT_ATOMS: atom_id res chain seq x y z
N MET A 1 0.92 -36.49 -0.69
CA MET A 1 0.17 -35.29 -1.04
C MET A 1 1.14 -34.10 -1.04
N THR A 2 1.00 -33.16 -1.94
CA THR A 2 1.82 -31.93 -1.96
C THR A 2 1.15 -30.88 -1.12
N THR A 3 1.90 -30.23 -0.21
CA THR A 3 1.37 -29.20 0.69
C THR A 3 1.62 -27.82 0.08
N GLU A 4 0.58 -27.00 -0.03
CA GLU A 4 0.73 -25.59 -0.36
C GLU A 4 1.08 -24.80 0.91
N VAL A 5 2.09 -23.92 0.80
CA VAL A 5 2.52 -23.06 1.90
C VAL A 5 2.62 -21.64 1.37
N TYR A 6 1.75 -20.78 1.84
CA TYR A 6 1.75 -19.34 1.52
C TYR A 6 2.82 -18.63 2.33
N THR A 7 3.48 -17.64 1.71
CA THR A 7 4.58 -16.92 2.36
C THR A 7 4.53 -15.44 1.99
N ASP A 8 4.81 -14.57 2.97
CA ASP A 8 4.94 -13.13 2.75
C ASP A 8 5.93 -12.49 3.72
N GLY A 9 6.44 -11.32 3.33
CA GLY A 9 7.36 -10.51 4.11
C GLY A 9 7.00 -9.04 4.08
N ALA A 10 6.92 -8.40 5.26
CA ALA A 10 6.59 -6.99 5.42
C ALA A 10 7.73 -6.20 6.05
N CYS A 11 7.83 -4.90 5.74
CA CYS A 11 8.79 -4.00 6.36
C CYS A 11 8.18 -2.60 6.56
N LEU A 12 8.15 -2.13 7.81
CA LEU A 12 7.65 -0.81 8.18
C LEU A 12 8.71 0.27 7.93
N GLY A 13 8.77 0.75 6.70
CA GLY A 13 9.89 1.51 6.16
C GLY A 13 10.94 0.55 5.55
N ASN A 14 11.74 1.00 4.60
CA ASN A 14 12.67 0.12 3.89
C ASN A 14 14.04 0.80 3.72
N PRO A 15 15.01 0.58 4.65
CA PRO A 15 15.00 -0.36 5.78
C PRO A 15 14.18 0.12 6.99
N GLY A 16 13.76 -0.86 7.84
CA GLY A 16 12.99 -0.63 9.06
C GLY A 16 12.65 -1.91 9.82
N PRO A 17 11.79 -1.86 10.84
CA PRO A 17 11.25 -3.05 11.47
C PRO A 17 10.51 -3.90 10.46
N GLY A 18 10.75 -5.20 10.43
CA GLY A 18 10.10 -6.10 9.50
C GLY A 18 9.58 -7.37 10.16
N GLY A 19 8.73 -8.08 9.40
CA GLY A 19 8.17 -9.36 9.78
C GLY A 19 8.07 -10.29 8.58
N TRP A 20 8.07 -11.57 8.83
CA TRP A 20 7.85 -12.62 7.86
C TRP A 20 6.77 -13.58 8.37
N ALA A 21 6.07 -14.22 7.46
CA ALA A 21 5.10 -15.24 7.81
C ALA A 21 4.99 -16.33 6.75
N TRP A 22 4.57 -17.51 7.20
CA TRP A 22 4.08 -18.57 6.33
C TRP A 22 2.87 -19.26 6.96
N ALA A 23 1.99 -19.81 6.13
CA ALA A 23 0.81 -20.56 6.56
C ALA A 23 0.48 -21.71 5.59
N VAL A 24 0.04 -22.85 6.13
CA VAL A 24 -0.58 -23.95 5.39
C VAL A 24 -2.10 -23.78 5.49
N PRO A 25 -2.85 -23.79 4.40
CA PRO A 25 -4.32 -23.75 4.44
C PRO A 25 -4.92 -24.83 5.33
N GLY A 26 -5.64 -24.43 6.39
CA GLY A 26 -6.23 -25.35 7.37
C GLY A 26 -5.20 -26.13 8.19
N GLY A 27 -4.00 -25.57 8.40
CA GLY A 27 -2.93 -26.24 9.13
C GLY A 27 -2.00 -25.26 9.82
N ARG A 28 -0.76 -25.63 10.01
CA ARG A 28 0.24 -24.85 10.75
C ARG A 28 0.57 -23.51 10.12
N TYR A 29 0.99 -22.58 10.96
CA TYR A 29 1.55 -21.30 10.56
C TYR A 29 2.68 -20.86 11.48
N ALA A 30 3.51 -19.96 11.02
CA ALA A 30 4.45 -19.21 11.85
C ALA A 30 4.72 -17.82 11.27
N SER A 31 5.07 -16.90 12.16
CA SER A 31 5.58 -15.58 11.83
C SER A 31 6.75 -15.22 12.74
N GLY A 32 7.58 -14.29 12.30
CA GLY A 32 8.69 -13.78 13.10
C GLY A 32 9.06 -12.36 12.69
N ALA A 33 9.90 -11.71 13.47
CA ALA A 33 10.21 -10.31 13.32
C ALA A 33 11.72 -10.05 13.26
N ALA A 34 12.09 -8.88 12.69
CA ALA A 34 13.44 -8.36 12.70
C ALA A 34 13.39 -6.84 12.95
N ALA A 35 14.17 -6.35 13.91
CA ALA A 35 14.15 -4.94 14.33
C ALA A 35 14.62 -3.98 13.25
N ALA A 36 15.52 -4.41 12.36
CA ALA A 36 16.03 -3.63 11.23
C ALA A 36 16.30 -4.55 10.03
N THR A 37 15.52 -4.38 8.97
CA THR A 37 15.57 -5.24 7.77
C THR A 37 15.06 -4.50 6.54
N THR A 38 14.84 -5.23 5.45
CA THR A 38 14.19 -4.76 4.23
C THR A 38 13.06 -5.71 3.82
N ASN A 39 12.09 -5.23 3.02
CA ASN A 39 11.00 -6.07 2.53
C ASN A 39 11.54 -7.33 1.84
N GLN A 40 12.48 -7.18 0.91
CA GLN A 40 13.07 -8.32 0.20
C GLN A 40 13.71 -9.37 1.14
N ARG A 41 14.32 -8.94 2.25
CA ARG A 41 14.88 -9.88 3.24
C ARG A 41 13.79 -10.68 3.92
N MET A 42 12.67 -10.03 4.26
CA MET A 42 11.55 -10.71 4.95
C MET A 42 10.83 -11.69 4.01
N GLU A 43 10.70 -11.37 2.73
CA GLU A 43 10.17 -12.28 1.72
C GLU A 43 11.05 -13.55 1.57
N ILE A 44 12.38 -13.38 1.51
CA ILE A 44 13.30 -14.53 1.45
C ILE A 44 13.25 -15.33 2.75
N GLN A 45 13.21 -14.65 3.90
CA GLN A 45 13.10 -15.29 5.21
C GLN A 45 11.82 -16.11 5.33
N ALA A 46 10.67 -15.57 4.91
CA ALA A 46 9.40 -16.30 4.90
C ALA A 46 9.49 -17.60 4.10
N ALA A 47 10.06 -17.55 2.91
CA ALA A 47 10.26 -18.73 2.07
C ALA A 47 11.26 -19.73 2.70
N LEU A 48 12.34 -19.25 3.30
CA LEU A 48 13.31 -20.10 3.99
C LEU A 48 12.67 -20.83 5.18
N GLU A 49 11.95 -20.11 6.01
CA GLU A 49 11.24 -20.68 7.17
C GLU A 49 10.16 -21.69 6.73
N ALA A 50 9.40 -21.37 5.67
CA ALA A 50 8.41 -22.27 5.11
C ALA A 50 9.03 -23.60 4.63
N VAL A 51 10.14 -23.52 3.87
CA VAL A 51 10.82 -24.71 3.32
C VAL A 51 11.45 -25.56 4.42
N THR A 52 12.00 -24.94 5.45
CA THR A 52 12.70 -25.65 6.54
C THR A 52 11.74 -26.22 7.58
N SER A 53 10.61 -25.58 7.83
CA SER A 53 9.64 -26.00 8.84
C SER A 53 8.63 -27.04 8.34
N ASN A 54 8.46 -27.20 7.01
CA ASN A 54 7.46 -28.10 6.45
C ASN A 54 8.14 -29.25 5.69
N PRO A 55 8.04 -30.50 6.21
CA PRO A 55 8.58 -31.66 5.53
C PRO A 55 7.70 -32.11 4.35
N GLY A 56 8.27 -32.93 3.46
CA GLY A 56 7.56 -33.51 2.31
C GLY A 56 7.47 -32.58 1.09
N PRO A 57 6.73 -32.98 0.05
CA PRO A 57 6.58 -32.17 -1.17
C PRO A 57 5.81 -30.88 -0.93
N LEU A 58 6.36 -29.73 -1.38
CA LEU A 58 5.84 -28.39 -1.13
C LEU A 58 5.61 -27.60 -2.43
N VAL A 59 4.56 -26.80 -2.42
CA VAL A 59 4.39 -25.63 -3.30
C VAL A 59 4.47 -24.38 -2.45
N ILE A 60 5.54 -23.62 -2.56
CA ILE A 60 5.65 -22.29 -1.96
C ILE A 60 4.87 -21.31 -2.83
N VAL A 61 3.87 -20.69 -2.24
CA VAL A 61 2.98 -19.71 -2.89
C VAL A 61 3.33 -18.33 -2.36
N SER A 62 3.68 -17.41 -3.23
CA SER A 62 4.08 -16.05 -2.85
C SER A 62 3.76 -15.04 -3.95
N ASP A 63 3.43 -13.80 -3.58
CA ASP A 63 3.30 -12.67 -4.49
C ASP A 63 4.65 -11.98 -4.77
N SER A 64 5.70 -12.36 -4.06
CA SER A 64 7.05 -11.89 -4.30
C SER A 64 7.63 -12.41 -5.61
N THR A 65 7.61 -11.58 -6.66
CA THR A 65 8.30 -11.92 -7.92
C THR A 65 9.80 -12.12 -7.73
N TYR A 66 10.40 -11.49 -6.70
CA TYR A 66 11.82 -11.65 -6.39
C TYR A 66 12.16 -13.07 -5.91
N VAL A 67 11.33 -13.65 -5.05
CA VAL A 67 11.49 -15.02 -4.57
C VAL A 67 11.12 -16.03 -5.65
N VAL A 68 9.92 -15.92 -6.23
CA VAL A 68 9.42 -16.89 -7.19
C VAL A 68 10.27 -16.96 -8.45
N ASN A 69 10.65 -15.81 -9.03
CA ASN A 69 11.46 -15.78 -10.25
C ASN A 69 12.88 -16.29 -10.02
N CYS A 70 13.45 -16.14 -8.83
CA CYS A 70 14.77 -16.70 -8.52
C CYS A 70 14.82 -18.21 -8.79
N PHE A 71 13.77 -18.93 -8.41
CA PHE A 71 13.69 -20.38 -8.63
C PHE A 71 13.11 -20.75 -9.99
N ARG A 72 12.05 -20.10 -10.47
CA ARG A 72 11.45 -20.33 -11.77
C ARG A 72 12.43 -20.10 -12.92
N ASP A 73 13.16 -18.98 -12.87
CA ASP A 73 14.10 -18.57 -13.91
C ASP A 73 15.55 -18.99 -13.59
N ARG A 74 15.73 -19.77 -12.52
CA ARG A 74 17.01 -20.37 -12.08
C ARG A 74 18.15 -19.36 -11.92
N TRP A 75 17.87 -18.16 -11.40
CA TRP A 75 18.91 -17.13 -11.21
C TRP A 75 20.07 -17.60 -10.32
N TRP A 76 19.74 -18.41 -9.32
CA TRP A 76 20.70 -18.98 -8.36
C TRP A 76 21.79 -19.82 -9.00
N GLU A 77 21.53 -20.53 -10.11
CA GLU A 77 22.56 -21.29 -10.83
C GLU A 77 23.66 -20.38 -11.35
N GLY A 78 23.26 -19.25 -11.94
CA GLY A 78 24.22 -18.26 -12.40
C GLY A 78 24.97 -17.57 -11.25
N TRP A 79 24.37 -17.43 -10.09
CA TRP A 79 25.05 -16.90 -8.90
C TRP A 79 26.11 -17.86 -8.39
N LEU A 80 25.79 -19.14 -8.26
CA LEU A 80 26.71 -20.18 -7.83
C LEU A 80 27.89 -20.31 -8.81
N ALA A 81 27.61 -20.36 -10.12
CA ALA A 81 28.65 -20.47 -11.17
C ALA A 81 29.63 -19.28 -11.17
N ARG A 82 29.20 -18.11 -10.69
CA ARG A 82 30.00 -16.89 -10.61
C ARG A 82 30.49 -16.54 -9.22
N GLY A 83 30.47 -17.49 -8.28
CA GLY A 83 30.93 -17.25 -6.90
C GLY A 83 30.11 -16.19 -6.15
N TRP A 84 28.77 -16.25 -6.26
CA TRP A 84 27.81 -15.31 -5.67
C TRP A 84 27.91 -13.88 -6.24
N MET A 85 28.24 -13.77 -7.52
CA MET A 85 28.18 -12.52 -8.27
C MET A 85 26.97 -12.48 -9.20
N ASN A 86 26.32 -11.33 -9.30
CA ASN A 86 25.25 -11.09 -10.26
C ASN A 86 25.79 -10.83 -11.69
N LYS A 87 24.91 -10.64 -12.67
CA LYS A 87 25.33 -10.36 -14.07
C LYS A 87 26.16 -9.08 -14.21
N ALA A 88 26.00 -8.12 -13.30
CA ALA A 88 26.78 -6.87 -13.27
C ALA A 88 28.09 -6.99 -12.45
N LYS A 89 28.52 -8.22 -12.13
CA LYS A 89 29.73 -8.51 -11.35
C LYS A 89 29.74 -7.89 -9.95
N LYS A 90 28.57 -7.62 -9.38
CA LYS A 90 28.40 -7.17 -7.98
C LYS A 90 28.02 -8.36 -7.11
N PRO A 91 28.39 -8.38 -5.82
CA PRO A 91 27.92 -9.40 -4.87
C PRO A 91 26.40 -9.49 -4.89
N VAL A 92 25.86 -10.73 -4.81
CA VAL A 92 24.42 -10.94 -4.69
C VAL A 92 23.97 -10.41 -3.33
N ALA A 93 22.97 -9.53 -3.35
CA ALA A 93 22.37 -9.01 -2.12
C ALA A 93 21.63 -10.12 -1.36
N ASN A 94 21.60 -10.01 -0.02
CA ASN A 94 20.90 -10.97 0.87
C ASN A 94 21.40 -12.42 0.73
N ARG A 95 22.69 -12.60 0.39
CA ARG A 95 23.30 -13.93 0.25
C ARG A 95 23.11 -14.78 1.51
N ASP A 96 23.19 -14.18 2.68
CA ASP A 96 22.99 -14.81 3.98
C ASP A 96 21.64 -15.53 4.13
N LEU A 97 20.61 -15.10 3.41
CA LEU A 97 19.29 -15.72 3.36
C LEU A 97 19.11 -16.60 2.11
N TRP A 98 19.64 -16.17 0.96
CA TRP A 98 19.56 -16.94 -0.27
C TRP A 98 20.34 -18.26 -0.19
N GLU A 99 21.52 -18.25 0.39
CA GLU A 99 22.38 -19.42 0.43
C GLU A 99 21.72 -20.61 1.16
N PRO A 100 21.21 -20.47 2.40
CA PRO A 100 20.49 -21.55 3.07
C PRO A 100 19.19 -21.95 2.36
N LEU A 101 18.41 -21.02 1.81
CA LEU A 101 17.20 -21.35 1.06
C LEU A 101 17.51 -22.18 -0.20
N ILE A 102 18.51 -21.76 -0.99
CA ILE A 102 18.96 -22.48 -2.18
C ILE A 102 19.51 -23.86 -1.80
N GLN A 103 20.26 -23.98 -0.70
CA GLN A 103 20.76 -25.27 -0.21
C GLN A 103 19.61 -26.21 0.17
N ALA A 104 18.60 -25.71 0.88
CA ALA A 104 17.43 -26.51 1.28
C ALA A 104 16.62 -27.00 0.07
N VAL A 105 16.45 -26.17 -0.97
CA VAL A 105 15.78 -26.56 -2.21
C VAL A 105 16.61 -27.55 -3.02
N ARG A 106 17.93 -27.36 -3.09
CA ARG A 106 18.84 -28.25 -3.84
C ARG A 106 19.06 -29.60 -3.19
N ALA A 107 18.87 -29.74 -1.89
CA ALA A 107 18.98 -31.01 -1.19
C ALA A 107 17.99 -32.05 -1.74
N ASP A 108 16.81 -31.62 -2.17
CA ASP A 108 15.84 -32.41 -2.92
C ASP A 108 15.08 -31.51 -3.91
N PRO A 109 15.56 -31.40 -5.14
CA PRO A 109 14.99 -30.50 -6.17
C PRO A 109 13.55 -30.85 -6.57
N ALA A 110 13.09 -32.07 -6.35
CA ALA A 110 11.72 -32.49 -6.63
C ALA A 110 10.74 -32.14 -5.51
N ARG A 111 11.25 -31.81 -4.32
CA ARG A 111 10.46 -31.56 -3.12
C ARG A 111 9.76 -30.19 -3.14
N VAL A 112 10.40 -29.15 -3.64
CA VAL A 112 9.93 -27.76 -3.52
C VAL A 112 9.73 -27.14 -4.89
N THR A 113 8.52 -26.65 -5.13
CA THR A 113 8.20 -25.82 -6.29
C THR A 113 7.70 -24.46 -5.83
N PHE A 114 7.79 -23.43 -6.70
CA PHE A 114 7.37 -22.07 -6.40
C PHE A 114 6.27 -21.64 -7.34
N ARG A 115 5.20 -21.07 -6.81
CA ARG A 115 4.06 -20.55 -7.55
C ARG A 115 3.83 -19.08 -7.18
N TRP A 116 3.74 -18.24 -8.19
CA TRP A 116 3.36 -16.86 -8.01
C TRP A 116 1.85 -16.70 -7.92
N VAL A 117 1.39 -15.83 -7.04
CA VAL A 117 0.01 -15.35 -6.94
C VAL A 117 -0.02 -13.83 -7.02
N LYS A 118 -1.14 -13.27 -7.45
CA LYS A 118 -1.34 -11.82 -7.39
C LYS A 118 -1.51 -11.42 -5.91
N GLY A 119 -0.77 -10.40 -5.45
CA GLY A 119 -0.93 -9.84 -4.11
C GLY A 119 -2.26 -9.10 -3.94
N HIS A 120 -2.67 -8.95 -2.70
CA HIS A 120 -3.85 -8.23 -2.22
C HIS A 120 -5.21 -8.63 -2.84
N GLY A 121 -6.10 -9.17 -1.99
CA GLY A 121 -7.51 -9.42 -2.29
C GLY A 121 -7.84 -10.54 -3.27
N ALA A 122 -6.83 -11.14 -3.93
CA ALA A 122 -7.06 -12.21 -4.90
C ALA A 122 -7.05 -13.63 -4.29
N ASP A 123 -6.42 -13.80 -3.13
CA ASP A 123 -6.28 -15.09 -2.44
C ASP A 123 -6.30 -14.91 -0.92
N PRO A 124 -7.30 -15.47 -0.22
CA PRO A 124 -7.47 -15.26 1.22
C PRO A 124 -6.30 -15.78 2.07
N PHE A 125 -5.52 -16.75 1.59
CA PHE A 125 -4.34 -17.24 2.31
C PHE A 125 -3.11 -16.35 2.06
N ASN A 126 -3.01 -15.70 0.90
CA ASN A 126 -2.01 -14.66 0.68
C ASN A 126 -2.29 -13.45 1.59
N ASP A 127 -3.55 -13.01 1.69
CA ASP A 127 -3.93 -11.93 2.61
C ASP A 127 -3.69 -12.29 4.08
N LEU A 128 -3.82 -13.58 4.45
CA LEU A 128 -3.53 -14.04 5.80
C LEU A 128 -2.03 -13.91 6.13
N VAL A 129 -1.13 -14.35 5.25
CA VAL A 129 0.32 -14.28 5.52
C VAL A 129 0.84 -12.85 5.45
N ASP A 130 0.27 -11.98 4.59
CA ASP A 130 0.54 -10.53 4.62
C ASP A 130 0.22 -9.93 6.00
N ARG A 131 -1.00 -10.18 6.52
CA ARG A 131 -1.40 -9.71 7.84
C ARG A 131 -0.49 -10.21 8.96
N LEU A 132 -0.13 -11.49 8.95
CA LEU A 132 0.77 -12.08 9.96
C LEU A 132 2.17 -11.45 9.88
N ALA A 133 2.69 -11.19 8.68
CA ALA A 133 3.98 -10.54 8.47
C ALA A 133 3.95 -9.07 8.93
N VAL A 134 2.89 -8.32 8.59
CA VAL A 134 2.69 -6.93 9.03
C VAL A 134 2.54 -6.86 10.55
N GLU A 135 1.77 -7.76 11.17
CA GLU A 135 1.65 -7.83 12.62
C GLU A 135 3.00 -8.08 13.29
N ALA A 136 3.76 -9.07 12.82
CA ALA A 136 5.09 -9.36 13.34
C ALA A 136 6.04 -8.16 13.18
N ALA A 137 5.99 -7.46 12.04
CA ALA A 137 6.77 -6.24 11.82
C ALA A 137 6.41 -5.13 12.82
N ARG A 138 5.11 -4.95 13.11
CA ARG A 138 4.59 -3.91 14.01
C ARG A 138 4.88 -4.22 15.48
N THR A 139 4.57 -5.44 15.91
CA THR A 139 4.68 -5.84 17.32
C THR A 139 6.08 -6.30 17.72
N GLN A 140 6.91 -6.63 16.75
CA GLN A 140 8.23 -7.28 16.92
C GLN A 140 8.13 -8.59 17.68
N VAL A 141 6.98 -9.28 17.57
CA VAL A 141 6.70 -10.59 18.20
C VAL A 141 6.27 -11.57 17.12
N GLY A 142 6.95 -12.71 17.06
CA GLY A 142 6.55 -13.85 16.23
C GLY A 142 5.47 -14.70 16.92
N ARG A 143 4.69 -15.42 16.10
CA ARG A 143 3.67 -16.38 16.54
C ARG A 143 3.77 -17.68 15.74
N SER A 144 3.30 -18.77 16.32
CA SER A 144 3.14 -20.05 15.62
C SER A 144 2.00 -20.85 16.23
N GLY A 145 1.38 -21.72 15.44
CA GLY A 145 0.29 -22.59 15.90
C GLY A 145 -0.13 -23.60 14.84
N GLU A 146 -1.07 -24.47 15.19
CA GLU A 146 -1.62 -25.49 14.29
C GLU A 146 -2.74 -24.91 13.40
N ASP A 147 -3.52 -23.96 13.90
CA ASP A 147 -4.55 -23.26 13.15
C ASP A 147 -4.18 -21.77 13.07
N PRO A 148 -4.01 -21.20 11.85
CA PRO A 148 -3.83 -19.77 11.73
C PRO A 148 -5.04 -19.04 12.33
N PRO A 149 -4.83 -17.97 13.10
CA PRO A 149 -5.94 -17.25 13.69
C PRO A 149 -6.88 -16.74 12.60
N THR A 150 -8.10 -17.27 12.59
CA THR A 150 -9.21 -16.79 11.73
C THR A 150 -9.70 -15.41 12.15
N ALA A 151 -9.40 -15.01 13.39
CA ALA A 151 -9.54 -13.67 13.93
C ALA A 151 -8.22 -13.33 14.63
N LEU A 152 -7.34 -12.64 13.94
CA LEU A 152 -6.42 -11.74 14.60
C LEU A 152 -7.34 -10.71 15.29
N GLY A 153 -7.05 -10.29 16.54
CA GLY A 153 -7.96 -9.46 17.37
C GLY A 153 -8.57 -8.23 16.67
N PRO A 154 -9.37 -7.37 17.30
CA PRO A 154 -10.07 -6.28 16.62
C PRO A 154 -9.16 -5.28 15.88
N ALA A 155 -7.84 -5.32 16.12
CA ALA A 155 -6.82 -4.66 15.28
C ALA A 155 -6.40 -5.50 14.05
N ASP A 156 -6.89 -6.74 13.90
CA ASP A 156 -6.40 -7.78 12.99
C ASP A 156 -7.51 -8.37 12.11
N ALA A 157 -8.73 -7.80 12.15
CA ALA A 157 -9.82 -8.18 11.25
C ALA A 157 -9.47 -7.78 9.80
N PRO A 158 -9.88 -8.58 8.78
CA PRO A 158 -9.91 -8.08 7.41
C PRO A 158 -10.77 -6.81 7.40
N GLY A 159 -10.15 -5.66 7.15
CA GLY A 159 -10.81 -4.35 7.31
C GLY A 159 -10.49 -3.63 8.62
N ALA A 160 -9.64 -4.15 9.53
CA ALA A 160 -8.95 -3.32 10.51
C ALA A 160 -7.86 -2.54 9.76
N GLY A 161 -8.27 -1.48 9.10
CA GLY A 161 -7.41 -0.53 8.40
C GLY A 161 -6.33 0.04 9.32
N ASP A 162 -5.44 0.81 8.77
CA ASP A 162 -4.46 1.59 9.55
C ASP A 162 -5.16 2.19 10.79
N PRO A 163 -4.59 2.06 12.02
CA PRO A 163 -5.22 2.60 13.24
C PRO A 163 -5.50 4.11 13.16
N ARG A 164 -4.95 4.78 12.13
CA ARG A 164 -5.24 6.17 11.79
C ARG A 164 -6.43 6.32 10.81
N ARG A 165 -6.97 5.19 10.30
CA ARG A 165 -8.14 5.21 9.42
C ARG A 165 -9.32 5.85 10.16
N PRO A 166 -9.93 6.90 9.62
CA PRO A 166 -11.12 7.50 10.23
C PRO A 166 -12.30 6.52 10.23
N GLU A 167 -13.17 6.66 11.19
CA GLU A 167 -14.47 5.95 11.19
C GLU A 167 -15.42 6.56 10.16
N GLY A 168 -16.21 5.72 9.51
CA GLY A 168 -17.23 6.07 8.53
C GLY A 168 -16.98 5.43 7.17
N HIS A 169 -17.88 5.73 6.23
CA HIS A 169 -17.72 5.40 4.81
C HIS A 169 -16.77 6.41 4.15
N LEU A 170 -15.61 5.95 3.69
CA LEU A 170 -14.50 6.80 3.28
C LEU A 170 -14.43 6.96 1.77
N VAL A 171 -14.52 8.21 1.29
CA VAL A 171 -14.34 8.54 -0.13
C VAL A 171 -13.03 9.32 -0.33
N ALA A 172 -12.06 8.71 -0.99
CA ALA A 172 -10.81 9.38 -1.35
C ALA A 172 -11.02 10.30 -2.57
N VAL A 173 -10.52 11.52 -2.52
CA VAL A 173 -10.53 12.43 -3.67
C VAL A 173 -9.11 12.77 -4.08
N ILE A 174 -8.79 12.49 -5.35
CA ILE A 174 -7.51 12.79 -5.98
C ILE A 174 -7.76 13.53 -7.31
N GLY A 175 -6.72 14.06 -7.93
CA GLY A 175 -6.86 14.55 -9.30
C GLY A 175 -5.85 15.62 -9.71
N HIS A 176 -6.25 16.34 -10.73
CA HIS A 176 -5.46 17.37 -11.39
C HIS A 176 -4.98 18.48 -10.47
N LYS A 177 -3.85 19.03 -10.83
CA LYS A 177 -3.26 20.24 -10.24
C LYS A 177 -3.82 21.50 -10.91
N PRO A 178 -3.56 22.70 -10.35
CA PRO A 178 -4.13 23.93 -10.88
C PRO A 178 -3.92 24.19 -12.39
N PRO A 179 -2.75 23.86 -13.01
CA PRO A 179 -2.58 24.10 -14.44
C PRO A 179 -3.64 23.42 -15.32
N GLU A 180 -4.04 22.20 -14.98
CA GLU A 180 -5.05 21.41 -15.70
C GLU A 180 -6.49 21.81 -15.32
N LEU A 181 -6.64 22.66 -14.29
CA LEU A 181 -7.91 23.19 -13.79
C LEU A 181 -8.12 24.68 -14.09
N GLY A 182 -7.45 25.21 -15.10
CA GLY A 182 -7.59 26.60 -15.53
C GLY A 182 -6.64 27.59 -14.86
N GLY A 183 -5.71 27.12 -13.98
CA GLY A 183 -4.70 27.94 -13.31
C GLY A 183 -4.84 28.01 -11.80
N TYR A 184 -4.08 28.91 -11.20
CA TYR A 184 -4.00 29.06 -9.73
C TYR A 184 -5.01 30.06 -9.17
N ASP A 185 -5.54 30.94 -10.03
CA ASP A 185 -6.52 31.94 -9.65
C ASP A 185 -7.94 31.39 -9.75
N ASP A 186 -8.90 32.08 -9.14
CA ASP A 186 -10.32 31.76 -9.29
C ASP A 186 -10.72 31.75 -10.76
N ASN A 187 -11.28 30.65 -11.23
CA ASN A 187 -11.63 30.45 -12.61
C ASN A 187 -12.87 29.54 -12.77
N PRO A 188 -13.57 29.62 -13.92
CA PRO A 188 -14.80 28.83 -14.13
C PRO A 188 -14.61 27.32 -14.11
N VAL A 189 -13.42 26.83 -14.52
CA VAL A 189 -13.13 25.38 -14.56
C VAL A 189 -13.05 24.83 -13.14
N ALA A 190 -12.24 25.46 -12.27
CA ALA A 190 -12.13 25.07 -10.86
C ALA A 190 -13.48 25.19 -10.13
N ALA A 191 -14.23 26.29 -10.38
CA ALA A 191 -15.57 26.48 -9.82
C ALA A 191 -16.55 25.38 -10.27
N GLY A 192 -16.50 25.00 -11.55
CA GLY A 192 -17.33 23.93 -12.09
C GLY A 192 -16.99 22.55 -11.51
N VAL A 193 -15.70 22.26 -11.33
CA VAL A 193 -15.23 21.02 -10.66
C VAL A 193 -15.70 20.98 -9.21
N ARG A 194 -15.53 22.07 -8.46
CA ARG A 194 -15.99 22.16 -7.07
C ARG A 194 -17.49 21.93 -6.95
N ALA A 195 -18.29 22.59 -7.79
CA ALA A 195 -19.75 22.43 -7.78
C ALA A 195 -20.18 20.96 -8.04
N LYS A 196 -19.58 20.31 -9.04
CA LYS A 196 -19.84 18.90 -9.33
C LYS A 196 -19.41 17.97 -8.20
N LEU A 197 -18.27 18.23 -7.55
CA LEU A 197 -17.83 17.49 -6.38
C LEU A 197 -18.82 17.67 -5.22
N ALA A 198 -19.30 18.89 -4.97
CA ALA A 198 -20.28 19.16 -3.90
C ALA A 198 -21.60 18.41 -4.16
N GLU A 199 -22.10 18.44 -5.40
CA GLU A 199 -23.31 17.71 -5.82
C GLU A 199 -23.13 16.19 -5.61
N LEU A 200 -22.00 15.61 -6.05
CA LEU A 200 -21.69 14.20 -5.92
C LEU A 200 -21.59 13.79 -4.44
N LEU A 201 -20.87 14.58 -3.63
CA LEU A 201 -20.69 14.30 -2.20
C LEU A 201 -22.03 14.41 -1.44
N ALA A 202 -22.86 15.40 -1.77
CA ALA A 202 -24.19 15.54 -1.19
C ALA A 202 -25.09 14.33 -1.52
N ALA A 203 -25.04 13.83 -2.76
CA ALA A 203 -25.78 12.64 -3.16
C ALA A 203 -25.26 11.37 -2.43
N LYS A 204 -23.94 11.20 -2.31
CA LYS A 204 -23.35 10.08 -1.58
C LYS A 204 -23.68 10.12 -0.09
N ALA A 205 -23.73 11.30 0.53
CA ALA A 205 -24.11 11.46 1.93
C ALA A 205 -25.56 11.04 2.23
N GLN A 206 -26.45 11.04 1.24
CA GLN A 206 -27.79 10.49 1.40
C GLN A 206 -27.79 8.96 1.46
N LEU A 207 -26.83 8.31 0.81
CA LEU A 207 -26.66 6.85 0.81
C LEU A 207 -25.84 6.39 2.02
N HIS A 208 -24.85 7.17 2.42
CA HIS A 208 -23.92 6.90 3.51
C HIS A 208 -23.95 8.05 4.54
N PRO A 209 -24.82 7.99 5.56
CA PRO A 209 -24.93 9.08 6.55
C PRO A 209 -23.65 9.34 7.37
N ASP A 210 -22.72 8.38 7.36
CA ASP A 210 -21.41 8.44 8.00
C ASP A 210 -20.27 8.76 7.01
N LEU A 211 -20.61 9.31 5.82
CA LEU A 211 -19.64 9.67 4.78
C LEU A 211 -18.56 10.60 5.32
N VAL A 212 -17.30 10.29 5.00
CA VAL A 212 -16.12 11.12 5.28
C VAL A 212 -15.24 11.20 4.03
N VAL A 213 -14.88 12.41 3.63
CA VAL A 213 -13.95 12.63 2.51
C VAL A 213 -12.51 12.54 3.00
N LEU A 214 -11.67 11.79 2.28
CA LEU A 214 -10.22 11.76 2.46
C LEU A 214 -9.55 12.62 1.37
N THR A 215 -8.78 13.61 1.78
CA THR A 215 -8.06 14.50 0.86
C THR A 215 -6.67 14.84 1.37
N GLY A 216 -5.68 14.93 0.48
CA GLY A 216 -4.31 15.32 0.82
C GLY A 216 -4.12 16.83 0.95
N LEU A 217 -5.14 17.63 0.67
CA LEU A 217 -5.09 19.10 0.60
C LEU A 217 -4.02 19.65 -0.36
N GLY A 218 -3.56 18.83 -1.32
CA GLY A 218 -2.68 19.28 -2.41
C GLY A 218 -3.37 20.29 -3.30
N LEU A 219 -2.59 21.20 -3.88
CA LEU A 219 -3.10 22.23 -4.79
C LEU A 219 -3.91 21.62 -5.93
N GLY A 220 -5.05 22.18 -6.24
CA GLY A 220 -5.99 21.75 -7.27
C GLY A 220 -7.12 20.88 -6.73
N ALA A 221 -7.38 19.75 -7.35
CA ALA A 221 -8.55 18.90 -7.07
C ALA A 221 -8.71 18.50 -5.58
N GLU A 222 -7.62 18.28 -4.86
CA GLU A 222 -7.68 17.89 -3.47
C GLU A 222 -8.16 19.04 -2.54
N GLN A 223 -7.80 20.30 -2.84
CA GLN A 223 -8.33 21.46 -2.12
C GLN A 223 -9.78 21.73 -2.51
N LEU A 224 -10.11 21.65 -3.80
CA LEU A 224 -11.49 21.75 -4.26
C LEU A 224 -12.41 20.70 -3.62
N ALA A 225 -11.88 19.51 -3.32
CA ALA A 225 -12.62 18.46 -2.62
C ALA A 225 -12.93 18.83 -1.15
N ALA A 226 -11.98 19.46 -0.44
CA ALA A 226 -12.22 19.94 0.92
C ALA A 226 -13.25 21.08 0.96
N GLU A 227 -13.20 22.01 -0.03
CA GLU A 227 -14.18 23.07 -0.20
C GLU A 227 -15.58 22.50 -0.51
N ALA A 228 -15.64 21.58 -1.47
CA ALA A 228 -16.87 20.90 -1.87
C ALA A 228 -17.50 20.08 -0.73
N ALA A 229 -16.68 19.40 0.05
CA ALA A 229 -17.11 18.66 1.25
C ALA A 229 -17.72 19.63 2.29
N THR A 230 -17.08 20.78 2.51
CA THR A 230 -17.58 21.83 3.40
C THR A 230 -18.94 22.39 2.90
N GLU A 231 -19.06 22.65 1.60
CA GLU A 231 -20.28 23.14 0.97
C GLU A 231 -21.43 22.12 1.05
N ALA A 232 -21.10 20.82 0.88
CA ALA A 232 -22.06 19.74 0.99
C ALA A 232 -22.40 19.35 2.44
N GLY A 233 -21.77 19.95 3.45
CA GLY A 233 -21.93 19.58 4.86
C GLY A 233 -21.37 18.20 5.21
N VAL A 234 -20.44 17.68 4.40
CA VAL A 234 -19.77 16.39 4.60
C VAL A 234 -18.43 16.62 5.31
N PRO A 235 -18.15 15.91 6.41
CA PRO A 235 -16.86 16.01 7.07
C PRO A 235 -15.72 15.50 6.19
N TYR A 236 -14.53 16.08 6.30
CA TYR A 236 -13.35 15.58 5.64
C TYR A 236 -12.15 15.45 6.59
N VAL A 237 -11.24 14.57 6.24
CA VAL A 237 -9.98 14.32 6.95
C VAL A 237 -8.82 14.64 6.01
N ALA A 238 -7.87 15.42 6.51
CA ALA A 238 -6.63 15.75 5.81
C ALA A 238 -5.65 14.57 5.95
N VAL A 239 -5.22 13.97 4.83
CA VAL A 239 -4.24 12.88 4.80
C VAL A 239 -2.92 13.41 4.26
N LEU A 240 -2.00 13.77 5.15
CA LEU A 240 -0.75 14.41 4.80
C LEU A 240 0.37 13.38 4.68
N PRO A 241 1.22 13.46 3.63
CA PRO A 241 2.34 12.55 3.45
C PRO A 241 3.42 12.72 4.54
N TYR A 242 3.59 13.95 5.05
CA TYR A 242 4.53 14.35 6.11
C TYR A 242 4.08 15.70 6.70
N PRO A 243 4.66 16.15 7.85
CA PRO A 243 4.35 17.46 8.42
C PRO A 243 4.69 18.61 7.48
N ASP A 244 3.84 19.62 7.46
CA ASP A 244 4.04 20.88 6.73
C ASP A 244 4.39 20.71 5.23
N PRO A 245 3.58 20.00 4.44
CA PRO A 245 3.87 19.72 3.03
C PRO A 245 3.82 20.98 2.14
N ASP A 246 3.25 22.05 2.66
CA ASP A 246 3.04 23.35 2.01
C ASP A 246 4.21 24.34 2.16
N LEU A 247 5.27 23.99 2.93
CA LEU A 247 6.39 24.93 3.26
C LEU A 247 7.02 25.61 2.04
N VAL A 248 7.00 24.94 0.88
CA VAL A 248 7.59 25.49 -0.36
C VAL A 248 6.58 26.22 -1.25
N TRP A 249 5.32 26.36 -0.81
CA TRP A 249 4.27 26.99 -1.60
C TRP A 249 4.26 28.52 -1.40
N PRO A 250 3.64 29.28 -2.32
CA PRO A 250 3.39 30.72 -2.14
C PRO A 250 2.61 31.00 -0.85
N ALA A 251 2.82 32.17 -0.27
CA ALA A 251 2.20 32.54 1.02
C ALA A 251 0.66 32.50 1.00
N GLU A 252 0.03 32.81 -0.12
CA GLU A 252 -1.41 32.72 -0.30
C GLU A 252 -1.91 31.29 -0.26
N SER A 253 -1.28 30.41 -1.06
CA SER A 253 -1.60 28.98 -1.07
C SER A 253 -1.40 28.33 0.30
N ARG A 254 -0.37 28.76 1.07
CA ARG A 254 -0.15 28.28 2.43
C ARG A 254 -1.25 28.74 3.38
N ARG A 255 -1.72 29.99 3.27
CA ARG A 255 -2.85 30.49 4.07
C ARG A 255 -4.13 29.69 3.77
N HIS A 256 -4.38 29.43 2.50
CA HIS A 256 -5.53 28.63 2.08
C HIS A 256 -5.44 27.18 2.59
N PHE A 257 -4.27 26.54 2.47
CA PHE A 257 -4.02 25.21 3.03
C PHE A 257 -4.28 25.18 4.55
N ALA A 258 -3.76 26.16 5.30
CA ALA A 258 -3.95 26.27 6.73
C ALA A 258 -5.43 26.45 7.12
N ASP A 259 -6.17 27.25 6.37
CA ASP A 259 -7.62 27.43 6.55
C ASP A 259 -8.36 26.10 6.34
N LEU A 260 -8.11 25.39 5.24
CA LEU A 260 -8.70 24.07 4.98
C LEU A 260 -8.28 23.03 6.05
N ALA A 261 -7.00 22.98 6.40
CA ALA A 261 -6.54 22.07 7.44
C ALA A 261 -7.21 22.31 8.80
N SER A 262 -7.51 23.57 9.14
CA SER A 262 -8.22 23.94 10.38
C SER A 262 -9.69 23.52 10.41
N LYS A 263 -10.32 23.37 9.25
CA LYS A 263 -11.72 22.95 9.09
C LYS A 263 -11.87 21.43 8.99
N ALA A 264 -10.78 20.70 8.78
CA ALA A 264 -10.80 19.26 8.71
C ALA A 264 -11.27 18.64 10.06
N ARG A 265 -12.10 17.60 9.99
CA ARG A 265 -12.52 16.79 11.15
C ARG A 265 -11.32 16.20 11.91
N GLY A 266 -10.22 15.97 11.18
CA GLY A 266 -8.97 15.44 11.72
C GLY A 266 -7.85 15.45 10.67
N THR A 267 -6.63 15.15 11.12
CA THR A 267 -5.46 15.08 10.25
C THR A 267 -4.70 13.77 10.50
N VAL A 268 -4.48 13.02 9.43
CA VAL A 268 -3.61 11.83 9.41
C VAL A 268 -2.28 12.22 8.79
N VAL A 269 -1.18 12.07 9.53
CA VAL A 269 0.19 12.32 9.02
C VAL A 269 0.89 10.98 8.88
N LEU A 270 1.29 10.61 7.66
CA LEU A 270 1.77 9.27 7.34
C LEU A 270 3.23 9.02 7.70
N GLN A 271 4.05 10.05 7.80
CA GLN A 271 5.40 9.94 8.34
C GLN A 271 5.73 11.13 9.26
N SER A 272 6.54 10.90 10.28
CA SER A 272 6.80 11.86 11.36
C SER A 272 7.77 13.00 10.98
N LYS A 273 8.51 12.89 9.88
CA LYS A 273 9.53 13.87 9.47
C LYS A 273 9.35 14.26 8.01
N ALA A 274 9.55 15.55 7.73
CA ALA A 274 9.60 16.04 6.36
C ALA A 274 10.80 15.42 5.60
N PRO A 275 10.64 15.08 4.31
CA PRO A 275 11.70 14.50 3.51
C PRO A 275 12.81 15.52 3.19
N ALA A 276 14.07 15.07 3.24
CA ALA A 276 15.23 15.93 2.99
C ALA A 276 15.44 16.26 1.49
N THR A 277 14.83 15.51 0.56
CA THR A 277 15.02 15.67 -0.89
C THR A 277 13.70 15.59 -1.64
N LYS A 278 13.63 16.18 -2.85
CA LYS A 278 12.47 16.07 -3.76
C LYS A 278 12.14 14.61 -4.11
N GLN A 279 13.14 13.74 -4.26
CA GLN A 279 12.93 12.33 -4.54
C GLN A 279 12.21 11.61 -3.37
N LEU A 280 12.62 11.89 -2.14
CA LEU A 280 11.99 11.36 -0.94
C LEU A 280 10.58 11.94 -0.73
N ALA A 281 10.36 13.22 -1.08
CA ALA A 281 9.03 13.83 -1.07
C ALA A 281 8.10 13.14 -2.07
N GLY A 282 8.57 12.86 -3.29
CA GLY A 282 7.81 12.08 -4.27
C GLY A 282 7.48 10.65 -3.79
N ALA A 283 8.40 10.00 -3.08
CA ALA A 283 8.14 8.70 -2.47
C ALA A 283 7.09 8.77 -1.34
N ALA A 284 7.11 9.85 -0.54
CA ALA A 284 6.11 10.08 0.51
C ALA A 284 4.70 10.32 -0.08
N LEU A 285 4.60 11.06 -1.19
CA LEU A 285 3.33 11.24 -1.91
C LEU A 285 2.80 9.91 -2.44
N ARG A 286 3.63 9.09 -3.07
CA ARG A 286 3.20 7.75 -3.53
C ARG A 286 2.73 6.84 -2.39
N ARG A 287 3.38 6.91 -1.20
CA ARG A 287 2.89 6.18 -0.02
C ARG A 287 1.54 6.68 0.47
N ARG A 288 1.30 8.01 0.40
CA ARG A 288 -0.02 8.59 0.70
C ARG A 288 -1.08 8.06 -0.27
N ASP A 289 -0.79 8.09 -1.56
CA ASP A 289 -1.73 7.62 -2.58
C ASP A 289 -2.04 6.12 -2.41
N ALA A 290 -1.04 5.30 -2.09
CA ALA A 290 -1.23 3.90 -1.76
C ALA A 290 -2.04 3.69 -0.46
N TRP A 291 -1.86 4.55 0.54
CA TRP A 291 -2.66 4.53 1.76
C TRP A 291 -4.12 4.89 1.46
N LEU A 292 -4.38 5.93 0.67
CA LEU A 292 -5.74 6.28 0.23
C LEU A 292 -6.41 5.14 -0.52
N ALA A 293 -5.72 4.49 -1.45
CA ALA A 293 -6.23 3.35 -2.22
C ALA A 293 -6.57 2.13 -1.36
N ARG A 294 -5.87 1.94 -0.23
CA ARG A 294 -6.11 0.81 0.68
C ARG A 294 -7.20 1.08 1.71
N GLU A 295 -7.30 2.33 2.21
CA GLU A 295 -8.16 2.65 3.34
C GLU A 295 -9.53 3.24 2.93
N ALA A 296 -9.68 3.74 1.70
CA ALA A 296 -10.94 4.24 1.20
C ALA A 296 -11.89 3.09 0.81
N ASP A 297 -13.18 3.35 0.92
CA ASP A 297 -14.24 2.46 0.44
C ASP A 297 -14.62 2.78 -1.01
N GLU A 298 -14.51 4.07 -1.40
CA GLU A 298 -14.72 4.57 -2.77
C GLU A 298 -13.71 5.68 -3.09
N ALA A 299 -13.60 6.04 -4.36
CA ALA A 299 -12.77 7.17 -4.78
C ALA A 299 -13.44 8.03 -5.85
N VAL A 300 -13.08 9.32 -5.84
CA VAL A 300 -13.39 10.26 -6.92
C VAL A 300 -12.09 10.83 -7.48
N ALA A 301 -11.87 10.66 -8.77
CA ALA A 301 -10.71 11.17 -9.46
C ALA A 301 -11.12 12.32 -10.41
N VAL A 302 -10.61 13.51 -10.16
CA VAL A 302 -10.76 14.64 -11.12
C VAL A 302 -9.69 14.50 -12.18
N TRP A 303 -10.07 13.97 -13.36
CA TRP A 303 -9.12 13.59 -14.42
C TRP A 303 -9.74 13.70 -15.81
N ASP A 304 -8.97 14.24 -16.76
CA ASP A 304 -9.36 14.43 -18.17
C ASP A 304 -9.03 13.23 -19.08
N GLY A 305 -8.31 12.24 -18.55
CA GLY A 305 -7.86 11.07 -19.30
C GLY A 305 -6.41 11.16 -19.81
N ASP A 306 -5.79 12.33 -19.82
CA ASP A 306 -4.50 12.56 -20.50
C ASP A 306 -3.29 12.61 -19.55
N ASP A 307 -3.43 13.12 -18.29
CA ASP A 307 -2.31 13.18 -17.36
C ASP A 307 -1.89 11.79 -16.87
N ALA A 308 -0.66 11.39 -17.23
CA ALA A 308 -0.11 10.08 -16.89
C ALA A 308 0.15 9.90 -15.37
N GLY A 309 0.32 10.98 -14.62
CA GLY A 309 0.52 10.96 -13.17
C GLY A 309 -0.78 10.62 -12.46
N VAL A 310 -1.83 11.37 -12.75
CA VAL A 310 -3.18 11.11 -12.23
C VAL A 310 -3.68 9.76 -12.71
N GLY A 311 -3.48 9.40 -13.99
CA GLY A 311 -3.89 8.11 -14.54
C GLY A 311 -3.24 6.90 -13.87
N ARG A 312 -2.00 7.02 -13.35
CA ARG A 312 -1.41 5.94 -12.51
C ARG A 312 -2.12 5.81 -11.17
N ALA A 313 -2.46 6.93 -10.54
CA ALA A 313 -3.17 6.92 -9.26
C ALA A 313 -4.61 6.39 -9.43
N VAL A 314 -5.29 6.74 -10.51
CA VAL A 314 -6.62 6.21 -10.86
C VAL A 314 -6.57 4.69 -11.03
N ARG A 315 -5.61 4.17 -11.79
CA ARG A 315 -5.44 2.71 -11.94
C ARG A 315 -5.16 2.02 -10.61
N ALA A 316 -4.32 2.60 -9.76
CA ALA A 316 -4.04 2.04 -8.43
C ALA A 316 -5.28 1.99 -7.54
N LEU A 317 -6.16 3.00 -7.63
CA LEU A 317 -7.46 3.00 -6.96
C LEU A 317 -8.38 1.92 -7.53
N GLN A 318 -8.50 1.81 -8.85
CA GLN A 318 -9.32 0.80 -9.53
C GLN A 318 -8.83 -0.63 -9.23
N ASP A 319 -7.51 -0.84 -9.20
CA ASP A 319 -6.91 -2.13 -8.82
C ASP A 319 -7.21 -2.52 -7.36
N SER A 320 -7.38 -1.54 -6.46
CA SER A 320 -7.61 -1.76 -5.03
C SER A 320 -9.09 -1.83 -4.67
N LEU A 321 -9.92 -0.94 -5.21
CA LEU A 321 -11.33 -0.78 -4.83
C LEU A 321 -12.29 -1.50 -5.79
N GLY A 322 -11.92 -1.65 -7.07
CA GLY A 322 -12.80 -2.02 -8.17
C GLY A 322 -13.10 -0.83 -9.08
N GLU A 323 -13.37 -1.10 -10.35
CA GLU A 323 -13.68 -0.03 -11.32
C GLU A 323 -14.98 0.70 -10.98
N GLU A 324 -15.97 -0.02 -10.42
CA GLU A 324 -17.29 0.49 -10.03
C GLU A 324 -17.24 1.47 -8.85
N ASP A 325 -16.23 1.37 -7.98
CA ASP A 325 -16.06 2.21 -6.80
C ASP A 325 -15.13 3.40 -7.03
N VAL A 326 -14.68 3.60 -8.29
CA VAL A 326 -13.83 4.74 -8.68
C VAL A 326 -14.51 5.62 -9.73
N TRP A 327 -14.98 6.77 -9.30
CA TRP A 327 -15.68 7.74 -10.12
C TRP A 327 -14.70 8.71 -10.78
N VAL A 328 -14.72 8.80 -12.12
CA VAL A 328 -13.89 9.76 -12.85
C VAL A 328 -14.74 10.97 -13.24
N LEU A 329 -14.34 12.14 -12.76
CA LEU A 329 -14.97 13.42 -13.04
C LEU A 329 -14.05 14.22 -13.98
N ALA A 330 -14.46 14.36 -15.25
CA ALA A 330 -13.73 15.19 -16.20
C ALA A 330 -13.97 16.68 -15.91
N PRO A 331 -12.91 17.52 -15.81
CA PRO A 331 -13.05 18.97 -15.75
C PRO A 331 -13.84 19.49 -16.96
N PRO A 332 -14.66 20.52 -16.79
CA PRO A 332 -15.29 21.18 -17.93
C PRO A 332 -14.21 21.76 -18.88
N ARG A 333 -14.41 21.60 -20.18
CA ARG A 333 -13.51 22.16 -21.22
C ARG A 333 -13.79 23.63 -21.44
#